data_be2be5b2eed804ed58d9aad3a0dc488b
#
_entry.id   be2be5b2eed804ed58d9aad3a0dc488b
#
_cell.length_a   1.000
_cell.length_b   1.000
_cell.length_c   1.000
_cell.angle_alpha   90.00
_cell.angle_beta   90.00
_cell.angle_gamma   90.00
#
_symmetry.space_group_name_H-M   'P 1'
#
loop_
_entity.id
_entity.type
_entity.pdbx_description
1 polymer ?
#
loop_
_entity_poly.entity_id
_entity_poly.type
_entity_poly.pdbx_seq_one_letter_code
_entity_poly.pdbx_strand_id
1 'polypeptide(L)'
;MRIQPLIQIAVFDVADWEVDAEFGVFPQGARAKDAVFAPNPPPEPVITPGKRYLFKRSKRSYPDQFWGEVVAYRVGCLLGLQVPPAFAAWNSRTGYCAALIEWFYNDNNEAFVMAGDFLQKIHKDFDRKQGKQHNLLDNMHLLRTFAISKLLEPGWRQWWIDALLFDALIGNTDRHQDNWGFIFRRTEQDAPSRLAPLFDNGTSLGHERFTDRVDRWTEADYDRYVSKGTHQLKWSLSDPVQGHISLLQRALDEWPDTRKVAGARLNFSFDELSDAVADLARLAAVTPLTSERFEFMLRLLACRLELLRALF
;
A
#
# COMPACT_ATOMS: atom_id res chain seq x y z
N MET A 1 -9.93 -15.60 -2.07
CA MET A 1 -10.71 -15.27 -3.31
C MET A 1 -10.11 -14.01 -3.88
N ARG A 2 -9.81 -13.96 -5.18
CA ARG A 2 -9.28 -12.77 -5.86
C ARG A 2 -10.33 -11.65 -5.89
N ILE A 3 -9.88 -10.40 -5.90
CA ILE A 3 -10.75 -9.23 -6.10
C ILE A 3 -10.61 -8.82 -7.56
N GLN A 4 -11.73 -8.54 -8.24
CA GLN A 4 -11.69 -8.00 -9.60
C GLN A 4 -11.22 -6.54 -9.55
N PRO A 5 -10.10 -6.20 -10.20
CA PRO A 5 -9.64 -4.82 -10.22
C PRO A 5 -10.55 -3.94 -11.08
N LEU A 6 -10.66 -2.68 -10.70
CA LEU A 6 -11.23 -1.65 -11.55
C LEU A 6 -10.20 -1.27 -12.62
N ILE A 7 -10.57 -1.43 -13.90
CA ILE A 7 -9.68 -1.21 -15.05
C ILE A 7 -9.99 0.15 -15.67
N GLN A 8 -9.02 1.08 -15.61
CA GLN A 8 -9.10 2.36 -16.34
C GLN A 8 -8.67 2.17 -17.82
N ILE A 9 -9.27 2.89 -18.71
CA ILE A 9 -8.96 2.89 -20.16
C ILE A 9 -8.12 4.10 -20.56
N ALA A 10 -8.24 5.21 -19.83
CA ALA A 10 -7.46 6.43 -20.04
C ALA A 10 -6.89 6.98 -18.74
N VAL A 11 -5.87 7.83 -18.84
CA VAL A 11 -5.32 8.58 -17.69
C VAL A 11 -6.27 9.70 -17.34
N PHE A 12 -6.67 9.82 -16.08
CA PHE A 12 -7.64 10.82 -15.64
C PHE A 12 -7.00 12.21 -15.53
N ASP A 13 -7.59 13.21 -16.19
CA ASP A 13 -7.24 14.61 -15.94
C ASP A 13 -8.09 15.17 -14.79
N VAL A 14 -7.41 15.58 -13.71
CA VAL A 14 -8.08 16.13 -12.51
C VAL A 14 -8.03 17.66 -12.45
N ALA A 15 -7.64 18.34 -13.53
CA ALA A 15 -7.45 19.80 -13.53
C ALA A 15 -8.72 20.58 -13.14
N ASP A 16 -9.89 20.04 -13.50
CA ASP A 16 -11.20 20.64 -13.24
C ASP A 16 -11.96 19.97 -12.09
N TRP A 17 -11.33 19.03 -11.37
CA TRP A 17 -11.96 18.40 -10.22
C TRP A 17 -11.95 19.38 -9.03
N GLU A 18 -13.03 19.38 -8.26
CA GLU A 18 -13.15 20.17 -7.04
C GLU A 18 -12.12 19.72 -6.02
N VAL A 19 -11.32 20.69 -5.51
CA VAL A 19 -10.33 20.42 -4.45
C VAL A 19 -11.00 20.53 -3.11
N ASP A 20 -10.79 19.54 -2.23
CA ASP A 20 -11.31 19.55 -0.88
C ASP A 20 -10.59 20.61 -0.03
N ALA A 21 -11.33 21.62 0.42
CA ALA A 21 -10.78 22.71 1.22
C ALA A 21 -10.30 22.27 2.62
N GLU A 22 -10.90 21.22 3.19
CA GLU A 22 -10.53 20.69 4.51
C GLU A 22 -9.23 19.89 4.47
N PHE A 23 -8.99 19.18 3.35
CA PHE A 23 -7.82 18.33 3.15
C PHE A 23 -6.87 18.85 2.06
N GLY A 24 -7.00 20.13 1.68
CA GLY A 24 -6.16 20.76 0.66
C GLY A 24 -4.68 20.86 1.04
N VAL A 25 -4.34 20.72 2.32
CA VAL A 25 -2.95 20.66 2.81
C VAL A 25 -2.82 19.52 3.82
N PHE A 26 -2.19 18.43 3.39
CA PHE A 26 -1.83 17.35 4.31
C PHE A 26 -0.53 17.72 5.05
N PRO A 27 -0.57 17.96 6.36
CA PRO A 27 0.61 18.34 7.14
C PRO A 27 1.61 17.19 7.32
N GLN A 28 1.23 15.95 6.95
CA GLN A 28 2.06 14.76 7.14
C GLN A 28 2.32 14.04 5.81
N GLY A 29 3.57 13.63 5.61
CA GLY A 29 4.04 12.82 4.49
C GLY A 29 5.02 13.55 3.55
N ALA A 30 5.99 12.79 3.03
CA ALA A 30 7.09 13.32 2.19
C ALA A 30 6.66 13.68 0.77
N ARG A 31 5.44 13.32 0.34
CA ARG A 31 4.91 13.58 -1.01
C ARG A 31 3.75 14.56 -0.95
N ALA A 32 3.77 15.54 -1.85
CA ALA A 32 2.65 16.45 -2.03
C ALA A 32 1.41 15.69 -2.52
N LYS A 33 0.27 16.00 -1.94
CA LYS A 33 -1.01 15.34 -2.22
C LYS A 33 -2.16 16.32 -2.03
N ASP A 34 -3.15 16.19 -2.88
CA ASP A 34 -4.38 16.99 -2.84
C ASP A 34 -5.58 16.03 -2.75
N ALA A 35 -6.57 16.34 -1.93
CA ALA A 35 -7.84 15.64 -1.96
C ALA A 35 -8.74 16.31 -3.00
N VAL A 36 -9.36 15.51 -3.87
CA VAL A 36 -10.25 16.00 -4.95
C VAL A 36 -11.55 15.19 -4.98
N PHE A 37 -12.65 15.83 -5.40
CA PHE A 37 -13.92 15.16 -5.59
C PHE A 37 -14.13 14.83 -7.06
N ALA A 38 -14.54 13.59 -7.33
CA ALA A 38 -14.88 13.16 -8.67
C ALA A 38 -16.09 13.92 -9.22
N PRO A 39 -16.06 14.34 -10.49
CA PRO A 39 -17.17 15.06 -11.10
C PRO A 39 -18.39 14.15 -11.31
N ASN A 40 -19.53 14.78 -11.55
CA ASN A 40 -20.75 14.12 -11.99
C ASN A 40 -21.22 14.75 -13.30
N PRO A 41 -21.21 14.05 -14.46
CA PRO A 41 -20.85 12.62 -14.61
C PRO A 41 -19.35 12.34 -14.44
N PRO A 42 -18.96 11.10 -14.05
CA PRO A 42 -17.57 10.71 -13.93
C PRO A 42 -16.93 10.48 -15.31
N PRO A 43 -15.60 10.60 -15.45
CA PRO A 43 -14.92 10.39 -16.73
C PRO A 43 -14.99 8.96 -17.24
N GLU A 44 -15.04 7.98 -16.35
CA GLU A 44 -15.21 6.55 -16.63
C GLU A 44 -16.05 5.88 -15.54
N PRO A 45 -16.69 4.73 -15.83
CA PRO A 45 -17.53 4.00 -14.87
C PRO A 45 -16.78 3.51 -13.63
N VAL A 46 -15.46 3.40 -13.67
CA VAL A 46 -14.61 2.98 -12.53
C VAL A 46 -14.43 4.08 -11.50
N ILE A 47 -14.80 5.31 -11.83
CA ILE A 47 -14.78 6.45 -10.92
C ILE A 47 -16.18 6.65 -10.33
N THR A 48 -16.28 6.66 -9.01
CA THR A 48 -17.54 6.90 -8.30
C THR A 48 -17.84 8.40 -8.26
N PRO A 49 -18.97 8.88 -8.83
CA PRO A 49 -19.32 10.29 -8.83
C PRO A 49 -19.40 10.89 -7.43
N GLY A 50 -18.88 12.10 -7.24
CA GLY A 50 -18.90 12.83 -5.97
C GLY A 50 -18.04 12.20 -4.86
N LYS A 51 -17.39 11.08 -5.10
CA LYS A 51 -16.49 10.46 -4.12
C LYS A 51 -15.18 11.22 -4.06
N ARG A 52 -14.57 11.26 -2.86
CA ARG A 52 -13.26 11.83 -2.64
C ARG A 52 -12.17 10.88 -3.11
N TYR A 53 -11.14 11.44 -3.72
CA TYR A 53 -9.91 10.77 -4.14
C TYR A 53 -8.69 11.54 -3.66
N LEU A 54 -7.60 10.85 -3.43
CA LEU A 54 -6.30 11.43 -3.12
C LEU A 54 -5.46 11.50 -4.39
N PHE A 55 -5.14 12.69 -4.88
CA PHE A 55 -4.19 12.94 -5.96
C PHE A 55 -2.79 13.01 -5.39
N LYS A 56 -2.07 11.88 -5.36
CA LYS A 56 -0.78 11.71 -4.69
C LYS A 56 0.37 11.77 -5.68
N ARG A 57 1.06 12.92 -5.68
CA ARG A 57 2.16 13.20 -6.60
C ARG A 57 3.42 12.39 -6.29
N SER A 58 4.25 12.15 -7.32
CA SER A 58 5.60 11.60 -7.16
C SER A 58 6.56 12.62 -6.57
N LYS A 59 7.67 12.16 -6.00
CA LYS A 59 8.81 13.03 -5.70
C LYS A 59 9.45 13.50 -7.01
N ARG A 60 9.97 14.73 -7.04
CA ARG A 60 10.66 15.27 -8.23
C ARG A 60 11.81 14.38 -8.72
N SER A 61 12.55 13.75 -7.80
CA SER A 61 13.66 12.84 -8.10
C SER A 61 13.21 11.50 -8.68
N TYR A 62 11.93 11.13 -8.53
CA TYR A 62 11.37 9.86 -8.99
C TYR A 62 9.99 10.12 -9.61
N PRO A 63 9.94 10.70 -10.82
CA PRO A 63 8.68 11.19 -11.41
C PRO A 63 7.67 10.09 -11.71
N ASP A 64 8.12 8.86 -11.89
CA ASP A 64 7.33 7.65 -12.15
C ASP A 64 6.93 6.88 -10.87
N GLN A 65 7.27 7.39 -9.67
CA GLN A 65 6.97 6.72 -8.39
C GLN A 65 5.48 6.41 -8.19
N PHE A 66 4.58 7.23 -8.75
CA PHE A 66 3.13 7.03 -8.61
C PHE A 66 2.65 5.70 -9.19
N TRP A 67 3.35 5.15 -10.21
CA TRP A 67 3.05 3.83 -10.74
C TRP A 67 3.15 2.72 -9.69
N GLY A 68 4.00 2.92 -8.66
CA GLY A 68 4.08 2.00 -7.53
C GLY A 68 2.74 1.82 -6.78
N GLU A 69 1.95 2.89 -6.62
CA GLU A 69 0.60 2.80 -6.02
C GLU A 69 -0.37 2.04 -6.94
N VAL A 70 -0.34 2.34 -8.26
CA VAL A 70 -1.26 1.76 -9.24
C VAL A 70 -0.98 0.26 -9.43
N VAL A 71 0.29 -0.12 -9.58
CA VAL A 71 0.69 -1.53 -9.69
C VAL A 71 0.40 -2.27 -8.38
N ALA A 72 0.70 -1.67 -7.22
CA ALA A 72 0.41 -2.28 -5.92
C ALA A 72 -1.09 -2.58 -5.73
N TYR A 73 -1.99 -1.68 -6.17
CA TYR A 73 -3.43 -1.94 -6.16
C TYR A 73 -3.78 -3.21 -6.96
N ARG A 74 -3.27 -3.34 -8.19
CA ARG A 74 -3.53 -4.50 -9.05
C ARG A 74 -3.00 -5.80 -8.44
N VAL A 75 -1.78 -5.77 -7.89
CA VAL A 75 -1.18 -6.90 -7.17
C VAL A 75 -2.01 -7.26 -5.93
N GLY A 76 -2.47 -6.27 -5.17
CA GLY A 76 -3.37 -6.48 -4.02
C GLY A 76 -4.67 -7.18 -4.40
N CYS A 77 -5.30 -6.80 -5.51
CA CYS A 77 -6.48 -7.46 -6.06
C CYS A 77 -6.22 -8.94 -6.40
N LEU A 78 -5.08 -9.23 -7.04
CA LEU A 78 -4.69 -10.60 -7.39
C LEU A 78 -4.52 -11.47 -6.13
N LEU A 79 -3.93 -10.92 -5.07
CA LEU A 79 -3.81 -11.58 -3.76
C LEU A 79 -5.15 -11.68 -3.02
N GLY A 80 -6.20 -10.98 -3.46
CA GLY A 80 -7.48 -10.87 -2.76
C GLY A 80 -7.40 -10.04 -1.47
N LEU A 81 -6.56 -9.01 -1.46
CA LEU A 81 -6.36 -8.11 -0.32
C LEU A 81 -7.10 -6.78 -0.54
N GLN A 82 -7.54 -6.20 0.57
CA GLN A 82 -8.15 -4.87 0.54
C GLN A 82 -7.06 -3.79 0.39
N VAL A 83 -6.92 -3.28 -0.82
CA VAL A 83 -6.06 -2.15 -1.17
C VAL A 83 -6.96 -1.10 -1.82
N PRO A 84 -6.86 0.18 -1.47
CA PRO A 84 -7.68 1.21 -2.10
C PRO A 84 -7.44 1.24 -3.62
N PRO A 85 -8.50 1.33 -4.44
CA PRO A 85 -8.36 1.54 -5.88
C PRO A 85 -7.44 2.70 -6.19
N ALA A 86 -6.48 2.47 -7.08
CA ALA A 86 -5.52 3.47 -7.50
C ALA A 86 -5.39 3.50 -9.03
N PHE A 87 -5.44 4.69 -9.60
CA PHE A 87 -5.46 4.96 -11.02
C PHE A 87 -4.35 5.92 -11.41
N ALA A 88 -3.87 5.84 -12.64
CA ALA A 88 -2.98 6.85 -13.19
C ALA A 88 -3.77 8.12 -13.51
N ALA A 89 -3.26 9.27 -13.05
CA ALA A 89 -3.88 10.56 -13.27
C ALA A 89 -2.83 11.65 -13.50
N TRP A 90 -3.27 12.78 -14.02
CA TRP A 90 -2.47 13.97 -14.18
C TRP A 90 -3.33 15.21 -13.95
N ASN A 91 -2.70 16.34 -13.82
CA ASN A 91 -3.36 17.64 -13.78
C ASN A 91 -2.81 18.46 -14.95
N SER A 92 -3.62 18.70 -15.99
CA SER A 92 -3.20 19.36 -17.21
C SER A 92 -2.78 20.81 -17.00
N ARG A 93 -3.28 21.50 -15.95
CA ARG A 93 -2.89 22.86 -15.62
C ARG A 93 -1.51 22.95 -14.99
N THR A 94 -1.13 21.95 -14.19
CA THR A 94 0.16 21.94 -13.47
C THR A 94 1.21 21.04 -14.09
N GLY A 95 0.80 20.12 -14.99
CA GLY A 95 1.65 19.12 -15.62
C GLY A 95 2.08 17.97 -14.70
N TYR A 96 1.58 17.91 -13.45
CA TYR A 96 1.95 16.84 -12.53
C TYR A 96 1.19 15.54 -12.82
N CYS A 97 1.94 14.43 -12.87
CA CYS A 97 1.38 13.08 -12.82
C CYS A 97 1.31 12.57 -11.37
N ALA A 98 0.31 11.73 -11.10
CA ALA A 98 0.04 11.22 -9.75
C ALA A 98 -0.72 9.88 -9.79
N ALA A 99 -0.73 9.18 -8.66
CA ALA A 99 -1.74 8.18 -8.39
C ALA A 99 -3.01 8.86 -7.85
N LEU A 100 -4.14 8.56 -8.47
CA LEU A 100 -5.47 8.93 -8.00
C LEU A 100 -6.01 7.76 -7.18
N ILE A 101 -5.99 7.89 -5.86
CA ILE A 101 -6.30 6.82 -4.91
C ILE A 101 -7.66 7.08 -4.31
N GLU A 102 -8.56 6.10 -4.38
CA GLU A 102 -9.89 6.21 -3.82
C GLU A 102 -9.83 6.38 -2.29
N TRP A 103 -10.59 7.34 -1.76
CA TRP A 103 -10.73 7.53 -0.32
C TRP A 103 -11.46 6.34 0.30
N PHE A 104 -10.85 5.67 1.28
CA PHE A 104 -11.23 4.32 1.72
C PHE A 104 -12.19 4.30 2.92
N TYR A 105 -12.64 5.44 3.41
CA TYR A 105 -13.68 5.54 4.45
C TYR A 105 -14.67 6.64 4.14
N ASN A 106 -15.84 6.62 4.79
CA ASN A 106 -16.90 7.59 4.59
C ASN A 106 -16.95 8.58 5.76
N ASP A 107 -16.46 9.81 5.56
CA ASP A 107 -16.35 10.84 6.60
C ASP A 107 -17.69 11.20 7.27
N ASN A 108 -18.81 10.97 6.60
CA ASN A 108 -20.14 11.26 7.17
C ASN A 108 -20.47 10.33 8.35
N ASN A 109 -20.03 9.08 8.32
CA ASN A 109 -20.38 8.07 9.31
C ASN A 109 -19.20 7.26 9.83
N GLU A 110 -17.99 7.50 9.32
CA GLU A 110 -16.76 6.83 9.74
C GLU A 110 -15.68 7.86 10.14
N ALA A 111 -14.72 7.40 10.93
CA ALA A 111 -13.51 8.13 11.26
C ALA A 111 -12.31 7.19 11.15
N PHE A 112 -11.31 7.59 10.39
CA PHE A 112 -10.03 6.90 10.34
C PHE A 112 -9.09 7.47 11.41
N VAL A 113 -8.51 6.58 12.23
CA VAL A 113 -7.52 6.92 13.26
C VAL A 113 -6.25 6.12 12.99
N MET A 114 -5.16 6.82 12.81
CA MET A 114 -3.84 6.20 12.58
C MET A 114 -3.36 5.45 13.82
N ALA A 115 -2.71 4.31 13.64
CA ALA A 115 -2.17 3.56 14.75
C ALA A 115 -1.14 4.35 15.56
N GLY A 116 -0.40 5.24 14.91
CA GLY A 116 0.54 6.15 15.57
C GLY A 116 -0.08 6.99 16.70
N ASP A 117 -1.37 7.33 16.61
CA ASP A 117 -2.08 8.07 17.65
C ASP A 117 -2.25 7.26 18.94
N PHE A 118 -2.40 5.95 18.82
CA PHE A 118 -2.44 5.03 19.97
C PHE A 118 -1.05 4.70 20.50
N LEU A 119 -0.09 4.47 19.60
CA LEU A 119 1.28 4.11 19.99
C LEU A 119 1.97 5.25 20.76
N GLN A 120 1.71 6.51 20.42
CA GLN A 120 2.18 7.66 21.19
C GLN A 120 1.62 7.70 22.62
N LYS A 121 0.47 7.10 22.90
CA LYS A 121 -0.10 6.99 24.24
C LYS A 121 0.52 5.84 25.03
N ILE A 122 1.00 4.80 24.34
CA ILE A 122 1.69 3.66 24.95
C ILE A 122 3.12 4.04 25.33
N HIS A 123 3.84 4.75 24.44
CA HIS A 123 5.21 5.18 24.64
C HIS A 123 5.29 6.71 24.73
N LYS A 124 5.63 7.24 25.90
CA LYS A 124 5.74 8.69 26.15
C LYS A 124 6.73 9.40 25.23
N ASP A 125 7.81 8.69 24.85
CA ASP A 125 8.90 9.22 24.02
C ASP A 125 8.82 8.69 22.57
N PHE A 126 7.62 8.38 22.09
CA PHE A 126 7.42 7.86 20.74
C PHE A 126 7.84 8.88 19.67
N ASP A 127 8.92 8.59 18.96
CA ASP A 127 9.37 9.40 17.82
C ASP A 127 8.51 9.11 16.59
N ARG A 128 7.35 9.77 16.48
CA ARG A 128 6.42 9.60 15.36
C ARG A 128 7.05 9.98 14.03
N LYS A 129 7.99 10.92 14.00
CA LYS A 129 8.61 11.38 12.77
C LYS A 129 9.55 10.34 12.16
N GLN A 130 10.31 9.63 12.99
CA GLN A 130 11.26 8.62 12.53
C GLN A 130 10.71 7.19 12.65
N GLY A 131 9.66 6.98 13.46
CA GLY A 131 9.02 5.68 13.65
C GLY A 131 9.94 4.60 14.25
N LYS A 132 11.02 4.99 14.93
CA LYS A 132 12.05 4.06 15.43
C LYS A 132 11.52 3.02 16.42
N GLN A 133 10.44 3.36 17.15
CA GLN A 133 9.83 2.47 18.13
C GLN A 133 8.71 1.61 17.53
N HIS A 134 8.34 1.80 16.25
CA HIS A 134 7.30 1.01 15.63
C HIS A 134 7.71 -0.47 15.53
N ASN A 135 6.98 -1.34 16.22
CA ASN A 135 7.27 -2.77 16.30
C ASN A 135 6.00 -3.61 16.38
N LEU A 136 6.12 -4.88 15.99
CA LEU A 136 4.98 -5.78 15.87
C LEU A 136 4.42 -6.18 17.23
N LEU A 137 5.26 -6.35 18.28
CA LEU A 137 4.78 -6.74 19.60
C LEU A 137 3.85 -5.69 20.21
N ASP A 138 4.19 -4.40 20.10
CA ASP A 138 3.32 -3.32 20.58
C ASP A 138 2.03 -3.24 19.78
N ASN A 139 2.11 -3.44 18.46
CA ASN A 139 0.92 -3.52 17.60
C ASN A 139 0.02 -4.70 18.02
N MET A 140 0.61 -5.86 18.32
CA MET A 140 -0.12 -7.03 18.83
C MET A 140 -0.82 -6.74 20.17
N HIS A 141 -0.13 -6.09 21.10
CA HIS A 141 -0.71 -5.71 22.39
C HIS A 141 -1.89 -4.75 22.19
N LEU A 142 -1.75 -3.73 21.35
CA LEU A 142 -2.82 -2.80 21.03
C LEU A 142 -4.04 -3.53 20.43
N LEU A 143 -3.83 -4.34 19.41
CA LEU A 143 -4.90 -5.05 18.71
C LEU A 143 -5.57 -6.11 19.58
N ARG A 144 -4.79 -6.81 20.41
CA ARG A 144 -5.32 -7.77 21.39
C ARG A 144 -6.20 -7.08 22.43
N THR A 145 -5.79 -5.90 22.91
CA THR A 145 -6.60 -5.11 23.85
C THR A 145 -7.93 -4.72 23.23
N PHE A 146 -7.93 -4.20 22.00
CA PHE A 146 -9.14 -3.86 21.26
C PHE A 146 -10.04 -5.07 21.01
N ALA A 147 -9.44 -6.21 20.64
CA ALA A 147 -10.19 -7.45 20.38
C ALA A 147 -10.85 -8.02 21.65
N ILE A 148 -10.13 -8.04 22.80
CA ILE A 148 -10.68 -8.50 24.08
C ILE A 148 -11.83 -7.59 24.54
N SER A 149 -11.70 -6.29 24.33
CA SER A 149 -12.74 -5.28 24.62
C SER A 149 -13.88 -5.27 23.60
N LYS A 150 -13.86 -6.15 22.62
CA LYS A 150 -14.83 -6.21 21.50
C LYS A 150 -14.92 -4.90 20.68
N LEU A 151 -13.87 -4.11 20.71
CA LEU A 151 -13.75 -2.85 19.95
C LEU A 151 -13.15 -3.03 18.55
N LEU A 152 -12.74 -4.25 18.20
CA LEU A 152 -12.14 -4.58 16.91
C LEU A 152 -12.81 -5.82 16.31
N GLU A 153 -13.12 -5.75 15.01
CA GLU A 153 -13.55 -6.91 14.23
C GLU A 153 -12.51 -8.05 14.27
N PRO A 154 -12.94 -9.31 14.24
CA PRO A 154 -12.03 -10.45 14.28
C PRO A 154 -11.11 -10.49 13.04
N GLY A 155 -9.97 -11.19 13.17
CA GLY A 155 -9.06 -11.46 12.04
C GLY A 155 -7.82 -10.56 11.96
N TRP A 156 -7.52 -9.76 12.97
CA TRP A 156 -6.37 -8.86 12.96
C TRP A 156 -5.01 -9.57 12.77
N ARG A 157 -4.86 -10.84 13.20
CA ARG A 157 -3.64 -11.63 12.96
C ARG A 157 -3.46 -11.91 11.47
N GLN A 158 -4.53 -12.36 10.81
CA GLN A 158 -4.52 -12.58 9.38
C GLN A 158 -4.26 -11.28 8.63
N TRP A 159 -4.84 -10.17 9.06
CA TRP A 159 -4.58 -8.85 8.47
C TRP A 159 -3.09 -8.49 8.49
N TRP A 160 -2.40 -8.72 9.64
CA TRP A 160 -0.96 -8.46 9.74
C TRP A 160 -0.13 -9.41 8.86
N ILE A 161 -0.47 -10.69 8.82
CA ILE A 161 0.20 -11.64 7.91
C ILE A 161 -0.03 -11.22 6.45
N ASP A 162 -1.24 -10.85 6.07
CA ASP A 162 -1.58 -10.35 4.74
C ASP A 162 -0.79 -9.05 4.41
N ALA A 163 -0.66 -8.14 5.37
CA ALA A 163 0.12 -6.91 5.22
C ALA A 163 1.62 -7.19 5.01
N LEU A 164 2.21 -8.05 5.85
CA LEU A 164 3.63 -8.42 5.72
C LEU A 164 3.92 -9.19 4.43
N LEU A 165 3.01 -10.08 4.02
CA LEU A 165 3.10 -10.81 2.75
C LEU A 165 3.02 -9.86 1.56
N PHE A 166 2.07 -8.92 1.58
CA PHE A 166 1.92 -7.92 0.54
C PHE A 166 3.14 -7.00 0.46
N ASP A 167 3.57 -6.45 1.60
CA ASP A 167 4.74 -5.59 1.67
C ASP A 167 6.01 -6.33 1.21
N ALA A 168 6.14 -7.62 1.53
CA ALA A 168 7.24 -8.45 1.06
C ALA A 168 7.19 -8.66 -0.47
N LEU A 169 6.01 -8.89 -1.06
CA LEU A 169 5.87 -9.09 -2.50
C LEU A 169 6.16 -7.83 -3.29
N ILE A 170 5.57 -6.68 -2.91
CA ILE A 170 5.82 -5.41 -3.61
C ILE A 170 7.13 -4.72 -3.18
N GLY A 171 7.77 -5.21 -2.10
CA GLY A 171 8.97 -4.62 -1.52
C GLY A 171 8.72 -3.25 -0.91
N ASN A 172 7.61 -3.07 -0.19
CA ASN A 172 7.30 -1.84 0.51
C ASN A 172 8.19 -1.70 1.75
N THR A 173 8.96 -0.63 1.80
CA THR A 173 9.88 -0.33 2.92
C THR A 173 9.34 0.71 3.87
N ASP A 174 8.10 1.16 3.71
CA ASP A 174 7.56 2.34 4.41
C ASP A 174 6.21 2.07 5.13
N ARG A 175 5.95 0.84 5.59
CA ARG A 175 4.78 0.52 6.43
C ARG A 175 5.02 1.01 7.86
N HIS A 176 5.09 2.35 8.06
CA HIS A 176 5.25 2.95 9.36
C HIS A 176 3.91 3.04 10.13
N GLN A 177 3.94 3.49 11.37
CA GLN A 177 2.80 3.55 12.29
C GLN A 177 1.60 4.37 11.78
N ASP A 178 1.80 5.26 10.83
CA ASP A 178 0.73 6.09 10.25
C ASP A 178 0.22 5.53 8.90
N ASN A 179 0.81 4.42 8.40
CA ASN A 179 0.38 3.72 7.19
C ASN A 179 -0.50 2.49 7.48
N TRP A 180 -1.08 2.44 8.68
CA TRP A 180 -2.14 1.53 9.08
C TRP A 180 -2.95 2.16 10.22
N GLY A 181 -4.14 1.62 10.52
CA GLY A 181 -4.98 2.15 11.58
C GLY A 181 -6.37 1.56 11.58
N PHE A 182 -7.25 2.24 12.29
CA PHE A 182 -8.59 1.79 12.60
C PHE A 182 -9.63 2.70 11.94
N ILE A 183 -10.71 2.11 11.46
CA ILE A 183 -11.88 2.83 10.98
C ILE A 183 -13.01 2.58 11.99
N PHE A 184 -13.44 3.64 12.65
CA PHE A 184 -14.52 3.64 13.63
C PHE A 184 -15.81 4.11 12.97
N ARG A 185 -16.96 3.55 13.37
CA ARG A 185 -18.28 4.05 13.01
C ARG A 185 -18.70 5.15 13.97
N ARG A 186 -19.05 6.32 13.43
CA ARG A 186 -19.46 7.49 14.26
C ARG A 186 -20.88 7.36 14.81
N THR A 187 -21.73 6.64 14.10
CA THR A 187 -23.16 6.52 14.41
C THR A 187 -23.50 5.38 15.38
N GLU A 188 -22.55 4.47 15.60
CA GLU A 188 -22.73 3.28 16.43
C GLU A 188 -21.55 3.18 17.40
N GLN A 189 -21.69 3.80 18.59
CA GLN A 189 -20.58 3.90 19.57
C GLN A 189 -20.05 2.55 20.04
N ASP A 190 -20.88 1.51 20.05
CA ASP A 190 -20.52 0.16 20.49
C ASP A 190 -20.13 -0.77 19.32
N ALA A 191 -20.17 -0.31 18.08
CA ALA A 191 -19.79 -1.12 16.94
C ALA A 191 -18.27 -1.32 16.91
N PRO A 192 -17.78 -2.55 16.66
CA PRO A 192 -16.35 -2.78 16.55
C PRO A 192 -15.77 -2.00 15.37
N SER A 193 -14.58 -1.45 15.57
CA SER A 193 -13.78 -0.86 14.49
C SER A 193 -13.26 -1.96 13.57
N ARG A 194 -12.94 -1.59 12.33
CA ARG A 194 -12.22 -2.44 11.40
C ARG A 194 -10.83 -1.88 11.11
N LEU A 195 -9.91 -2.74 10.70
CA LEU A 195 -8.61 -2.27 10.21
C LEU A 195 -8.78 -1.61 8.83
N ALA A 196 -8.01 -0.55 8.59
CA ALA A 196 -7.99 0.11 7.31
C ALA A 196 -7.45 -0.84 6.20
N PRO A 197 -7.83 -0.66 4.94
CA PRO A 197 -7.17 -1.35 3.83
C PRO A 197 -5.67 -1.02 3.79
N LEU A 198 -4.89 -1.79 3.03
CA LEU A 198 -3.44 -1.58 2.89
C LEU A 198 -3.18 -0.39 1.95
N PHE A 199 -3.00 0.79 2.51
CA PHE A 199 -2.77 2.04 1.78
C PHE A 199 -1.31 2.50 1.88
N ASP A 200 -0.96 3.55 1.13
CA ASP A 200 0.40 4.15 1.05
C ASP A 200 1.48 3.15 0.61
N ASN A 201 1.32 2.62 -0.61
CA ASN A 201 2.16 1.57 -1.16
C ASN A 201 3.22 2.07 -2.15
N GLY A 202 3.34 3.38 -2.36
CA GLY A 202 4.21 3.94 -3.40
C GLY A 202 5.69 4.01 -3.05
N THR A 203 6.11 3.50 -1.89
CA THR A 203 7.53 3.29 -1.53
C THR A 203 7.89 1.81 -1.74
N SER A 204 7.60 1.32 -2.95
CA SER A 204 7.71 -0.09 -3.33
C SER A 204 8.21 -0.24 -4.78
N LEU A 205 8.35 -1.47 -5.24
CA LEU A 205 8.64 -1.84 -6.63
C LEU A 205 9.91 -1.17 -7.19
N GLY A 206 10.89 -0.87 -6.33
CA GLY A 206 12.16 -0.29 -6.72
C GLY A 206 12.07 1.12 -7.30
N HIS A 207 11.07 1.92 -6.85
CA HIS A 207 10.83 3.29 -7.34
C HIS A 207 12.06 4.21 -7.29
N GLU A 208 13.01 3.96 -6.36
CA GLU A 208 14.23 4.73 -6.19
C GLU A 208 15.34 4.31 -7.16
N ARG A 209 15.11 3.33 -8.01
CA ARG A 209 16.06 2.87 -9.02
C ARG A 209 15.76 3.48 -10.38
N PHE A 210 16.77 4.03 -11.01
CA PHE A 210 16.68 4.56 -12.37
C PHE A 210 16.85 3.43 -13.38
N THR A 211 16.01 3.41 -14.41
CA THR A 211 15.97 2.34 -15.42
C THR A 211 17.29 2.19 -16.17
N ASP A 212 17.95 3.29 -16.51
CA ASP A 212 19.27 3.33 -17.15
C ASP A 212 20.40 2.68 -16.31
N ARG A 213 20.18 2.49 -15.01
CA ARG A 213 21.13 1.85 -14.10
C ARG A 213 20.82 0.38 -13.85
N VAL A 214 19.56 -0.02 -14.00
CA VAL A 214 19.13 -1.40 -13.74
C VAL A 214 19.00 -2.25 -15.01
N ASP A 215 19.10 -1.66 -16.19
CA ASP A 215 19.08 -2.36 -17.48
C ASP A 215 20.19 -3.42 -17.61
N ARG A 216 21.30 -3.25 -16.88
CA ARG A 216 22.45 -4.16 -16.83
C ARG A 216 22.46 -5.11 -15.65
N TRP A 217 21.39 -5.11 -14.84
CA TRP A 217 21.35 -6.00 -13.69
C TRP A 217 21.25 -7.46 -14.12
N THR A 218 22.11 -8.27 -13.50
CA THR A 218 22.06 -9.73 -13.57
C THR A 218 21.06 -10.26 -12.53
N GLU A 219 20.71 -11.55 -12.62
CA GLU A 219 19.90 -12.21 -11.58
C GLU A 219 20.48 -12.02 -10.18
N ALA A 220 21.82 -12.15 -10.05
CA ALA A 220 22.50 -11.92 -8.76
C ALA A 220 22.34 -10.48 -8.22
N ASP A 221 22.15 -9.49 -9.09
CA ASP A 221 21.88 -8.10 -8.67
C ASP A 221 20.45 -7.95 -8.15
N TYR A 222 19.47 -8.59 -8.81
CA TYR A 222 18.08 -8.66 -8.33
C TYR A 222 18.02 -9.38 -6.98
N ASP A 223 18.65 -10.54 -6.83
CA ASP A 223 18.69 -11.29 -5.57
C ASP A 223 19.31 -10.47 -4.44
N ARG A 224 20.41 -9.80 -4.73
CA ARG A 224 21.09 -8.91 -3.77
C ARG A 224 20.20 -7.73 -3.38
N TYR A 225 19.48 -7.15 -4.31
CA TYR A 225 18.57 -6.03 -4.06
C TYR A 225 17.40 -6.49 -3.20
N VAL A 226 16.78 -7.59 -3.56
CA VAL A 226 15.62 -8.15 -2.83
C VAL A 226 16.01 -8.58 -1.42
N SER A 227 17.15 -9.27 -1.26
CA SER A 227 17.63 -9.75 0.04
C SER A 227 18.04 -8.63 1.01
N LYS A 228 18.46 -7.47 0.49
CA LYS A 228 18.81 -6.28 1.29
C LYS A 228 17.58 -5.44 1.69
N GLY A 229 16.43 -5.68 1.09
CA GLY A 229 15.20 -4.97 1.41
C GLY A 229 14.77 -5.24 2.84
N THR A 230 14.59 -4.17 3.63
CA THR A 230 14.15 -4.27 5.03
C THR A 230 12.77 -3.67 5.20
N HIS A 231 11.98 -4.25 6.08
CA HIS A 231 10.72 -3.68 6.53
C HIS A 231 10.99 -2.61 7.59
N GLN A 232 10.23 -1.51 7.61
CA GLN A 232 10.38 -0.49 8.65
C GLN A 232 9.92 -0.99 10.02
N LEU A 233 8.90 -1.84 10.05
CA LEU A 233 8.42 -2.48 11.26
C LEU A 233 9.48 -3.44 11.82
N LYS A 234 9.82 -3.28 13.09
CA LYS A 234 10.63 -4.24 13.83
C LYS A 234 9.75 -5.34 14.43
N TRP A 235 10.34 -6.42 14.89
CA TRP A 235 9.61 -7.41 15.69
C TRP A 235 9.29 -6.88 17.08
N SER A 236 10.32 -6.42 17.80
CA SER A 236 10.19 -5.79 19.11
C SER A 236 10.99 -4.48 19.15
N LEU A 237 10.82 -3.71 20.21
CA LEU A 237 11.54 -2.45 20.40
C LEU A 237 13.07 -2.65 20.42
N SER A 238 13.55 -3.76 20.97
CA SER A 238 14.98 -4.09 21.08
C SER A 238 15.56 -4.79 19.84
N ASP A 239 14.71 -5.34 18.95
CA ASP A 239 15.18 -6.01 17.75
C ASP A 239 15.70 -5.00 16.70
N PRO A 240 16.68 -5.38 15.87
CA PRO A 240 17.03 -4.63 14.69
C PRO A 240 15.90 -4.68 13.64
N VAL A 241 15.98 -3.83 12.65
CA VAL A 241 15.14 -3.95 11.43
C VAL A 241 15.43 -5.29 10.75
N GLN A 242 14.41 -5.92 10.21
CA GLN A 242 14.50 -7.24 9.57
C GLN A 242 14.16 -7.16 8.08
N GLY A 243 14.67 -8.12 7.32
CA GLY A 243 14.24 -8.31 5.94
C GLY A 243 12.76 -8.72 5.88
N HIS A 244 12.09 -8.39 4.78
CA HIS A 244 10.67 -8.69 4.59
C HIS A 244 10.35 -10.17 4.82
N ILE A 245 11.14 -11.07 4.20
CA ILE A 245 10.91 -12.53 4.27
C ILE A 245 11.11 -13.04 5.69
N SER A 246 12.17 -12.63 6.38
CA SER A 246 12.45 -13.09 7.76
C SER A 246 11.41 -12.58 8.77
N LEU A 247 10.91 -11.35 8.59
CA LEU A 247 9.86 -10.80 9.44
C LEU A 247 8.54 -11.55 9.24
N LEU A 248 8.16 -11.82 7.98
CA LEU A 248 6.97 -12.61 7.66
C LEU A 248 7.10 -14.05 8.18
N GLN A 249 8.24 -14.72 7.98
CA GLN A 249 8.48 -16.07 8.51
C GLN A 249 8.27 -16.11 10.03
N ARG A 250 8.87 -15.17 10.76
CA ARG A 250 8.72 -15.07 12.21
C ARG A 250 7.26 -14.85 12.64
N ALA A 251 6.51 -14.03 11.90
CA ALA A 251 5.09 -13.81 12.16
C ALA A 251 4.22 -15.05 11.86
N LEU A 252 4.55 -15.82 10.81
CA LEU A 252 3.90 -17.09 10.50
C LEU A 252 4.19 -18.17 11.56
N ASP A 253 5.36 -18.15 12.18
CA ASP A 253 5.72 -19.06 13.27
C ASP A 253 5.00 -18.67 14.58
N GLU A 254 4.77 -17.38 14.83
CA GLU A 254 3.96 -16.87 15.95
C GLU A 254 2.46 -17.18 15.78
N TRP A 255 1.96 -17.15 14.53
CA TRP A 255 0.54 -17.37 14.21
C TRP A 255 0.37 -18.47 13.14
N PRO A 256 0.66 -19.72 13.47
CA PRO A 256 0.65 -20.84 12.51
C PRO A 256 -0.73 -21.11 11.89
N ASP A 257 -1.81 -20.73 12.55
CA ASP A 257 -3.19 -20.82 12.06
C ASP A 257 -3.45 -19.93 10.83
N THR A 258 -2.65 -18.89 10.61
CA THR A 258 -2.76 -18.00 9.45
C THR A 258 -2.05 -18.54 8.20
N ARG A 259 -1.13 -19.48 8.35
CA ARG A 259 -0.23 -19.96 7.28
C ARG A 259 -0.99 -20.48 6.05
N LYS A 260 -2.03 -21.27 6.26
CA LYS A 260 -2.84 -21.83 5.16
C LYS A 260 -3.49 -20.74 4.31
N VAL A 261 -4.05 -19.71 4.94
CA VAL A 261 -4.70 -18.61 4.23
C VAL A 261 -3.66 -17.78 3.49
N ALA A 262 -2.54 -17.49 4.12
CA ALA A 262 -1.43 -16.72 3.51
C ALA A 262 -0.85 -17.46 2.28
N GLY A 263 -0.58 -18.76 2.39
CA GLY A 263 -0.10 -19.55 1.26
C GLY A 263 -1.09 -19.60 0.10
N ALA A 264 -2.39 -19.67 0.39
CA ALA A 264 -3.44 -19.64 -0.63
C ALA A 264 -3.50 -18.28 -1.39
N ARG A 265 -3.04 -17.18 -0.80
CA ARG A 265 -2.92 -15.88 -1.47
C ARG A 265 -1.96 -15.92 -2.66
N LEU A 266 -0.93 -16.77 -2.60
CA LEU A 266 0.12 -16.90 -3.63
C LEU A 266 -0.23 -17.93 -4.72
N ASN A 267 -1.43 -18.46 -4.71
CA ASN A 267 -1.87 -19.46 -5.70
C ASN A 267 -2.30 -18.79 -7.02
N PHE A 268 -1.33 -18.27 -7.76
CA PHE A 268 -1.47 -17.72 -9.11
C PHE A 268 -0.15 -17.92 -9.86
N SER A 269 -0.19 -17.98 -11.20
CA SER A 269 1.02 -18.08 -12.00
C SER A 269 1.72 -16.72 -12.16
N PHE A 270 2.98 -16.72 -12.65
CA PHE A 270 3.65 -15.48 -13.00
C PHE A 270 2.96 -14.79 -14.18
N ASP A 271 2.42 -15.55 -15.13
CA ASP A 271 1.67 -14.99 -16.26
C ASP A 271 0.42 -14.26 -15.77
N GLU A 272 -0.32 -14.83 -14.81
CA GLU A 272 -1.48 -14.14 -14.20
C GLU A 272 -1.08 -12.85 -13.48
N LEU A 273 0.11 -12.82 -12.85
CA LEU A 273 0.66 -11.60 -12.23
C LEU A 273 1.01 -10.55 -13.29
N SER A 274 1.66 -10.97 -14.38
CA SER A 274 2.00 -10.09 -15.50
C SER A 274 0.75 -9.54 -16.17
N ASP A 275 -0.23 -10.38 -16.46
CA ASP A 275 -1.50 -10.00 -17.08
C ASP A 275 -2.30 -9.01 -16.21
N ALA A 276 -2.26 -9.18 -14.89
CA ALA A 276 -2.95 -8.28 -13.94
C ALA A 276 -2.49 -6.81 -14.02
N VAL A 277 -1.31 -6.54 -14.58
CA VAL A 277 -0.70 -5.21 -14.65
C VAL A 277 -0.34 -4.77 -16.08
N ALA A 278 -0.47 -5.66 -17.08
CA ALA A 278 0.00 -5.43 -18.47
C ALA A 278 -0.70 -4.27 -19.18
N ASP A 279 -1.98 -4.01 -18.87
CA ASP A 279 -2.76 -2.90 -19.43
C ASP A 279 -2.19 -1.53 -19.04
N LEU A 280 -1.54 -1.42 -17.87
CA LEU A 280 -0.99 -0.17 -17.36
C LEU A 280 0.11 0.41 -18.25
N ALA A 281 0.93 -0.44 -18.89
CA ALA A 281 1.97 -0.01 -19.80
C ALA A 281 1.44 0.57 -21.12
N ARG A 282 0.13 0.40 -21.42
CA ARG A 282 -0.51 0.95 -22.63
C ARG A 282 -1.18 2.29 -22.39
N LEU A 283 -1.26 2.74 -21.14
CA LEU A 283 -1.89 4.03 -20.82
C LEU A 283 -1.01 5.18 -21.32
N ALA A 284 -1.62 6.09 -22.10
CA ALA A 284 -0.97 7.27 -22.64
C ALA A 284 -0.80 8.36 -21.55
N ALA A 285 0.12 8.13 -20.61
CA ALA A 285 0.43 9.07 -19.53
C ALA A 285 1.55 10.04 -19.95
N VAL A 286 1.53 11.27 -19.43
CA VAL A 286 2.63 12.25 -19.60
C VAL A 286 3.93 11.70 -19.02
N THR A 287 3.86 11.00 -17.88
CA THR A 287 4.96 10.18 -17.37
C THR A 287 4.55 8.71 -17.55
N PRO A 288 4.93 8.06 -18.68
CA PRO A 288 4.47 6.71 -18.96
C PRO A 288 5.13 5.67 -18.06
N LEU A 289 4.44 4.54 -17.89
CA LEU A 289 5.09 3.32 -17.41
C LEU A 289 5.87 2.72 -18.58
N THR A 290 7.16 3.09 -18.68
CA THR A 290 7.99 2.62 -19.80
C THR A 290 8.18 1.11 -19.76
N SER A 291 8.49 0.49 -20.91
CA SER A 291 8.75 -0.95 -20.98
C SER A 291 9.84 -1.39 -20.00
N GLU A 292 10.92 -0.61 -19.91
CA GLU A 292 12.07 -0.90 -19.03
C GLU A 292 11.64 -0.84 -17.54
N ARG A 293 10.82 0.15 -17.17
CA ARG A 293 10.29 0.26 -15.79
C ARG A 293 9.32 -0.88 -15.50
N PHE A 294 8.45 -1.21 -16.43
CA PHE A 294 7.49 -2.30 -16.29
C PHE A 294 8.20 -3.65 -16.14
N GLU A 295 9.17 -3.98 -17.00
CA GLU A 295 9.96 -5.20 -16.91
C GLU A 295 10.75 -5.28 -15.61
N PHE A 296 11.35 -4.17 -15.17
CA PHE A 296 12.05 -4.12 -13.89
C PHE A 296 11.12 -4.44 -12.71
N MET A 297 9.92 -3.86 -12.67
CA MET A 297 8.93 -4.15 -11.64
C MET A 297 8.50 -5.63 -11.68
N LEU A 298 8.25 -6.19 -12.85
CA LEU A 298 7.88 -7.60 -13.01
C LEU A 298 8.98 -8.55 -12.53
N ARG A 299 10.25 -8.26 -12.83
CA ARG A 299 11.38 -9.07 -12.35
C ARG A 299 11.51 -9.02 -10.83
N LEU A 300 11.33 -7.85 -10.21
CA LEU A 300 11.32 -7.74 -8.75
C LEU A 300 10.17 -8.56 -8.13
N LEU A 301 8.97 -8.50 -8.72
CA LEU A 301 7.82 -9.28 -8.27
C LEU A 301 8.08 -10.78 -8.43
N ALA A 302 8.70 -11.23 -9.52
CA ALA A 302 9.06 -12.63 -9.75
C ALA A 302 10.01 -13.15 -8.68
N CYS A 303 11.16 -12.47 -8.46
CA CYS A 303 12.14 -12.86 -7.44
C CYS A 303 11.51 -12.95 -6.04
N ARG A 304 10.67 -11.97 -5.68
CA ARG A 304 9.99 -11.94 -4.37
C ARG A 304 8.94 -13.03 -4.25
N LEU A 305 8.20 -13.32 -5.32
CA LEU A 305 7.17 -14.37 -5.35
C LEU A 305 7.78 -15.75 -5.10
N GLU A 306 8.93 -16.03 -5.71
CA GLU A 306 9.67 -17.30 -5.49
C GLU A 306 10.09 -17.44 -4.04
N LEU A 307 10.69 -16.40 -3.45
CA LEU A 307 11.08 -16.41 -2.03
C LEU A 307 9.89 -16.57 -1.10
N LEU A 308 8.77 -15.93 -1.41
CA LEU A 308 7.55 -16.04 -0.61
C LEU A 308 6.95 -17.43 -0.67
N ARG A 309 6.90 -18.04 -1.86
CA ARG A 309 6.37 -19.43 -2.02
C ARG A 309 7.21 -20.45 -1.27
N ALA A 310 8.50 -20.24 -1.15
CA ALA A 310 9.39 -21.12 -0.39
C ALA A 310 9.10 -21.13 1.13
N LEU A 311 8.25 -20.23 1.64
CA LEU A 311 7.84 -20.20 3.04
C LEU A 311 6.69 -21.17 3.34
N PHE A 312 5.95 -21.65 2.33
CA PHE A 312 4.73 -22.45 2.47
C PHE A 312 4.88 -23.83 1.89
#